data_e1d238f23fbdabfb1075fabb01adf000
#
_entry.id   e1d238f23fbdabfb1075fabb01adf000
#
_cell.length_a   1.000
_cell.length_b   1.000
_cell.length_c   1.000
_cell.angle_alpha   90.00
_cell.angle_beta   90.00
_cell.angle_gamma   90.00
#
_symmetry.space_group_name_H-M   'P 1'
#
loop_
_entity.id
_entity.type
_entity.pdbx_description
1 polymer ?
#
loop_
_entity_poly.entity_id
_entity_poly.type
_entity_poly.pdbx_seq_one_letter_code
_entity_poly.pdbx_strand_id
1 'polypeptide(L)'
;ISITSPKPQTTRYNIKGILNRDDCQIIFIDTPGYLKPRYKLQEKMQDLWSESYKDVDLILFMSDVITFPTDYDLEVLGLLKKIPIPQIAVFNKIDLKNDYSRDFFISQLPESCSKAFFISATRGDGVPELMEAMLQFIPYHPPYYSEEQLSDLPMRFFAQEFIREAIFNYFSQEIPYSTAVLVEKFKELDDKIHIDAVIWLER
;
A
#
# COMPACT_ATOMS: atom_id res chain seq x y z
N ILE A 1 9.21 1.33 -4.12
CA ILE A 1 9.07 -0.14 -4.01
C ILE A 1 7.78 -0.60 -4.69
N SER A 2 6.61 -0.11 -4.28
CA SER A 2 5.35 -0.40 -4.97
C SER A 2 5.18 0.50 -6.19
N ILE A 3 4.54 -0.02 -7.24
CA ILE A 3 4.17 0.78 -8.41
C ILE A 3 3.03 1.73 -8.08
N THR A 4 2.94 2.81 -8.83
CA THR A 4 1.93 3.86 -8.61
C THR A 4 1.08 4.10 -9.86
N SER A 5 -0.22 4.28 -9.67
CA SER A 5 -1.15 4.63 -10.73
C SER A 5 -2.38 5.34 -10.14
N PRO A 6 -3.01 6.26 -10.86
CA PRO A 6 -4.30 6.83 -10.46
C PRO A 6 -5.47 5.83 -10.59
N LYS A 7 -5.24 4.67 -11.21
CA LYS A 7 -6.26 3.65 -11.46
C LYS A 7 -6.41 2.72 -10.24
N PRO A 8 -7.62 2.24 -9.93
CA PRO A 8 -7.82 1.25 -8.87
C PRO A 8 -7.13 -0.08 -9.20
N GLN A 9 -6.95 -0.93 -8.18
CA GLN A 9 -6.33 -2.26 -8.29
C GLN A 9 -4.87 -2.23 -8.80
N THR A 10 -4.14 -1.16 -8.51
CA THR A 10 -2.72 -1.04 -8.84
C THR A 10 -1.91 -2.05 -8.04
N THR A 11 -2.08 -2.11 -6.74
CA THR A 11 -1.46 -3.11 -5.87
C THR A 11 -2.27 -4.41 -5.89
N ARG A 12 -1.65 -5.52 -6.28
CA ARG A 12 -2.28 -6.86 -6.37
C ARG A 12 -1.70 -7.87 -5.40
N TYR A 13 -0.58 -7.55 -4.77
CA TYR A 13 0.18 -8.40 -3.86
C TYR A 13 0.49 -7.63 -2.58
N ASN A 14 0.73 -8.34 -1.49
CA ASN A 14 1.31 -7.73 -0.31
C ASN A 14 2.81 -7.50 -0.58
N ILE A 15 3.22 -6.23 -0.63
CA ILE A 15 4.60 -5.85 -0.93
C ILE A 15 5.23 -5.28 0.34
N LYS A 16 6.30 -5.91 0.83
CA LYS A 16 7.03 -5.38 1.96
C LYS A 16 8.06 -4.36 1.52
N GLY A 17 7.97 -3.18 2.11
CA GLY A 17 8.97 -2.13 2.03
C GLY A 17 9.69 -2.00 3.37
N ILE A 18 11.01 -2.11 3.37
CA ILE A 18 11.84 -2.05 4.57
C ILE A 18 12.49 -0.68 4.63
N LEU A 19 12.22 0.04 5.70
CA LEU A 19 12.85 1.30 6.03
C LEU A 19 13.79 1.10 7.21
N ASN A 20 15.08 1.27 6.97
CA ASN A 20 16.11 1.25 7.99
C ASN A 20 16.44 2.68 8.43
N ARG A 21 16.46 2.91 9.73
CA ARG A 21 16.93 4.12 10.41
C ARG A 21 17.99 3.72 11.41
N ASP A 22 18.73 4.69 11.94
CA ASP A 22 19.80 4.45 12.92
C ASP A 22 19.29 3.76 14.20
N ASP A 23 18.03 4.00 14.55
CA ASP A 23 17.39 3.59 15.80
C ASP A 23 16.28 2.54 15.64
N CYS A 24 15.82 2.27 14.42
CA CYS A 24 14.72 1.34 14.18
C CYS A 24 14.68 0.80 12.77
N GLN A 25 13.97 -0.33 12.61
CA GLN A 25 13.57 -0.86 11.31
C GLN A 25 12.05 -0.90 11.22
N ILE A 26 11.47 -0.28 10.20
CA ILE A 26 10.03 -0.31 9.95
C ILE A 26 9.76 -1.13 8.70
N ILE A 27 8.88 -2.12 8.82
CA ILE A 27 8.45 -2.96 7.71
C ILE A 27 7.03 -2.53 7.33
N PHE A 28 6.90 -1.84 6.21
CA PHE A 28 5.61 -1.49 5.63
C PHE A 28 5.09 -2.65 4.79
N ILE A 29 3.83 -2.99 4.96
CA ILE A 29 3.15 -3.95 4.11
C ILE A 29 2.13 -3.18 3.27
N ASP A 30 2.48 -2.91 2.00
CA ASP A 30 1.54 -2.35 1.04
C ASP A 30 0.58 -3.44 0.58
N THR A 31 -0.70 -3.22 0.80
CA THR A 31 -1.76 -4.21 0.58
C THR A 31 -2.62 -3.84 -0.62
N PRO A 32 -3.21 -4.83 -1.31
CA PRO A 32 -4.30 -4.54 -2.23
C PRO A 32 -5.39 -3.71 -1.54
N GLY A 33 -5.92 -2.71 -2.24
CA GLY A 33 -7.04 -1.94 -1.71
C GLY A 33 -8.25 -2.84 -1.43
N TYR A 34 -8.99 -2.54 -0.35
CA TYR A 34 -10.22 -3.26 -0.05
C TYR A 34 -11.23 -3.13 -1.19
N LEU A 35 -11.84 -4.24 -1.57
CA LEU A 35 -12.87 -4.29 -2.62
C LEU A 35 -13.83 -5.47 -2.40
N LYS A 36 -15.04 -5.35 -2.95
CA LYS A 36 -15.98 -6.48 -3.03
C LYS A 36 -15.63 -7.29 -4.27
N PRO A 37 -15.22 -8.56 -4.12
CA PRO A 37 -14.75 -9.34 -5.24
C PRO A 37 -15.90 -9.66 -6.22
N ARG A 38 -15.60 -9.53 -7.51
CA ARG A 38 -16.50 -9.87 -8.62
C ARG A 38 -15.96 -11.01 -9.48
N TYR A 39 -14.67 -11.33 -9.34
CA TYR A 39 -13.98 -12.39 -10.07
C TYR A 39 -12.77 -12.90 -9.28
N LYS A 40 -12.23 -14.07 -9.64
CA LYS A 40 -11.22 -14.82 -8.90
C LYS A 40 -9.97 -14.03 -8.48
N LEU A 41 -9.47 -13.12 -9.31
CA LEU A 41 -8.32 -12.29 -8.93
C LEU A 41 -8.65 -11.40 -7.74
N GLN A 42 -9.84 -10.79 -7.74
CA GLN A 42 -10.29 -9.93 -6.65
C GLN A 42 -10.55 -10.71 -5.35
N GLU A 43 -11.01 -11.97 -5.45
CA GLU A 43 -11.12 -12.87 -4.29
C GLU A 43 -9.75 -13.07 -3.64
N LYS A 44 -8.72 -13.38 -4.45
CA LYS A 44 -7.34 -13.50 -3.94
C LYS A 44 -6.79 -12.21 -3.35
N MET A 45 -7.10 -11.06 -3.94
CA MET A 45 -6.70 -9.76 -3.38
C MET A 45 -7.35 -9.52 -2.02
N GLN A 46 -8.61 -9.92 -1.85
CA GLN A 46 -9.31 -9.81 -0.57
C GLN A 46 -8.73 -10.78 0.49
N ASP A 47 -8.36 -11.99 0.09
CA ASP A 47 -7.66 -12.94 0.97
C ASP A 47 -6.33 -12.34 1.46
N LEU A 48 -5.51 -11.79 0.56
CA LEU A 48 -4.26 -11.12 0.89
C LEU A 48 -4.47 -9.92 1.82
N TRP A 49 -5.51 -9.12 1.58
CA TRP A 49 -5.89 -8.03 2.47
C TRP A 49 -6.23 -8.55 3.87
N SER A 50 -7.04 -9.61 3.97
CA SER A 50 -7.45 -10.20 5.25
C SER A 50 -6.31 -10.90 6.00
N GLU A 51 -5.28 -11.34 5.29
CA GLU A 51 -4.08 -11.95 5.88
C GLU A 51 -3.05 -10.91 6.34
N SER A 52 -3.03 -9.74 5.72
CA SER A 52 -1.99 -8.72 5.94
C SER A 52 -1.91 -8.18 7.36
N TYR A 53 -3.00 -8.24 8.12
CA TYR A 53 -3.04 -7.71 9.48
C TYR A 53 -2.85 -8.77 10.60
N LYS A 54 -2.52 -10.04 10.25
CA LYS A 54 -2.39 -11.10 11.27
C LYS A 54 -1.14 -10.95 12.14
N ASP A 55 -0.05 -10.41 11.57
CA ASP A 55 1.26 -10.33 12.21
C ASP A 55 1.85 -8.92 12.08
N VAL A 56 1.06 -7.90 12.47
CA VAL A 56 1.51 -6.50 12.41
C VAL A 56 1.31 -5.81 13.76
N ASP A 57 2.16 -4.85 14.07
CA ASP A 57 2.11 -4.07 15.31
C ASP A 57 1.20 -2.86 15.20
N LEU A 58 0.95 -2.37 13.99
CA LEU A 58 0.15 -1.18 13.70
C LEU A 58 -0.56 -1.32 12.36
N ILE A 59 -1.81 -0.87 12.30
CA ILE A 59 -2.57 -0.73 11.05
C ILE A 59 -2.69 0.76 10.71
N LEU A 60 -2.36 1.11 9.46
CA LEU A 60 -2.63 2.42 8.90
C LEU A 60 -3.89 2.34 8.01
N PHE A 61 -4.98 2.94 8.45
CA PHE A 61 -6.13 3.18 7.58
C PHE A 61 -5.85 4.42 6.74
N MET A 62 -5.73 4.27 5.43
CA MET A 62 -5.43 5.38 4.54
C MET A 62 -6.60 5.69 3.60
N SER A 63 -7.04 6.95 3.61
CA SER A 63 -7.99 7.52 2.66
C SER A 63 -7.51 8.91 2.21
N ASP A 64 -8.31 9.66 1.46
CA ASP A 64 -7.96 11.03 1.06
C ASP A 64 -9.02 12.06 1.47
N VAL A 65 -8.60 13.32 1.61
CA VAL A 65 -9.50 14.42 2.03
C VAL A 65 -10.52 14.82 0.96
N ILE A 66 -10.41 14.29 -0.26
CA ILE A 66 -11.25 14.68 -1.39
C ILE A 66 -12.52 13.84 -1.41
N THR A 67 -12.35 12.51 -1.25
CA THR A 67 -13.42 11.53 -1.46
C THR A 67 -13.98 10.94 -0.17
N PHE A 68 -13.24 10.99 0.94
CA PHE A 68 -13.69 10.44 2.22
C PHE A 68 -14.93 11.19 2.76
N PRO A 69 -15.92 10.46 3.32
CA PRO A 69 -16.02 9.01 3.40
C PRO A 69 -16.71 8.42 2.16
N THR A 70 -16.15 7.37 1.61
CA THR A 70 -16.82 6.50 0.64
C THR A 70 -17.49 5.31 1.36
N ASP A 71 -18.40 4.61 0.69
CA ASP A 71 -19.00 3.38 1.25
C ASP A 71 -17.92 2.34 1.59
N TYR A 72 -16.85 2.26 0.79
CA TYR A 72 -15.70 1.38 1.07
C TYR A 72 -14.92 1.80 2.31
N ASP A 73 -14.70 3.09 2.52
CA ASP A 73 -14.03 3.60 3.74
C ASP A 73 -14.82 3.20 4.98
N LEU A 74 -16.14 3.41 4.98
CA LEU A 74 -17.00 3.08 6.11
C LEU A 74 -17.05 1.57 6.36
N GLU A 75 -17.06 0.76 5.32
CA GLU A 75 -17.02 -0.70 5.44
C GLU A 75 -15.69 -1.17 6.04
N VAL A 76 -14.55 -0.66 5.57
CA VAL A 76 -13.23 -0.97 6.12
C VAL A 76 -13.13 -0.55 7.58
N LEU A 77 -13.55 0.67 7.93
CA LEU A 77 -13.58 1.13 9.32
C LEU A 77 -14.45 0.22 10.22
N GLY A 78 -15.58 -0.27 9.68
CA GLY A 78 -16.43 -1.24 10.38
C GLY A 78 -15.74 -2.60 10.61
N LEU A 79 -14.88 -3.04 9.70
CA LEU A 79 -14.06 -4.25 9.86
C LEU A 79 -12.92 -4.02 10.86
N LEU A 80 -12.20 -2.91 10.73
CA LEU A 80 -11.07 -2.54 11.58
C LEU A 80 -11.50 -2.42 13.05
N LYS A 81 -12.72 -1.96 13.34
CA LYS A 81 -13.27 -1.91 14.71
C LYS A 81 -13.20 -3.24 15.46
N LYS A 82 -13.18 -4.37 14.73
CA LYS A 82 -13.16 -5.72 15.31
C LYS A 82 -11.73 -6.27 15.50
N ILE A 83 -10.72 -5.56 15.05
CA ILE A 83 -9.32 -6.00 15.06
C ILE A 83 -8.63 -5.38 16.28
N PRO A 84 -8.09 -6.20 17.20
CA PRO A 84 -7.48 -5.73 18.44
C PRO A 84 -6.01 -5.24 18.24
N ILE A 85 -5.71 -4.63 17.12
CA ILE A 85 -4.40 -4.07 16.79
C ILE A 85 -4.51 -2.55 16.82
N PRO A 86 -3.53 -1.80 17.34
CA PRO A 86 -3.52 -0.35 17.27
C PRO A 86 -3.71 0.17 15.84
N GLN A 87 -4.48 1.24 15.69
CA GLN A 87 -4.82 1.80 14.39
C GLN A 87 -4.59 3.30 14.37
N ILE A 88 -4.05 3.79 13.26
CA ILE A 88 -3.90 5.21 12.94
C ILE A 88 -4.64 5.48 11.64
N ALA A 89 -5.48 6.52 11.62
CA ALA A 89 -6.07 7.01 10.38
C ALA A 89 -5.17 8.03 9.70
N VAL A 90 -5.01 7.91 8.38
CA VAL A 90 -4.19 8.80 7.56
C VAL A 90 -5.03 9.34 6.41
N PHE A 91 -5.25 10.65 6.39
CA PHE A 91 -5.98 11.34 5.33
C PHE A 91 -4.99 12.08 4.43
N ASN A 92 -4.80 11.55 3.23
CA ASN A 92 -3.82 12.05 2.27
C ASN A 92 -4.40 13.15 1.35
N LYS A 93 -3.56 13.75 0.52
CA LYS A 93 -3.87 14.73 -0.51
C LYS A 93 -4.39 16.07 0.03
N ILE A 94 -3.94 16.48 1.20
CA ILE A 94 -4.30 17.80 1.77
C ILE A 94 -3.88 18.97 0.87
N ASP A 95 -2.91 18.75 0.00
CA ASP A 95 -2.43 19.71 -0.99
C ASP A 95 -3.44 20.03 -2.11
N LEU A 96 -4.43 19.16 -2.30
CA LEU A 96 -5.45 19.30 -3.34
C LEU A 96 -6.77 19.90 -2.84
N LYS A 97 -6.94 20.04 -1.52
CA LYS A 97 -8.18 20.56 -0.92
C LYS A 97 -7.86 21.40 0.32
N ASN A 98 -8.08 22.68 0.23
CA ASN A 98 -7.78 23.62 1.32
C ASN A 98 -8.93 23.78 2.33
N ASP A 99 -10.16 23.44 1.95
CA ASP A 99 -11.35 23.57 2.80
C ASP A 99 -11.87 22.19 3.17
N TYR A 100 -11.46 21.72 4.35
CA TYR A 100 -11.96 20.47 4.96
C TYR A 100 -11.96 20.59 6.50
N SER A 101 -12.98 20.04 7.12
CA SER A 101 -13.09 20.01 8.58
C SER A 101 -12.42 18.76 9.14
N ARG A 102 -11.31 18.92 9.86
CA ARG A 102 -10.64 17.78 10.53
C ARG A 102 -11.58 17.07 11.53
N ASP A 103 -12.40 17.82 12.24
CA ASP A 103 -13.34 17.27 13.21
C ASP A 103 -14.37 16.35 12.54
N PHE A 104 -14.83 16.69 11.33
CA PHE A 104 -15.69 15.83 10.54
C PHE A 104 -15.02 14.47 10.26
N PHE A 105 -13.78 14.46 9.79
CA PHE A 105 -13.05 13.22 9.51
C PHE A 105 -12.86 12.38 10.78
N ILE A 106 -12.44 13.01 11.86
CA ILE A 106 -12.21 12.35 13.14
C ILE A 106 -13.52 11.76 13.68
N SER A 107 -14.66 12.44 13.54
CA SER A 107 -15.96 11.96 14.01
C SER A 107 -16.45 10.68 13.32
N GLN A 108 -15.91 10.36 12.14
CA GLN A 108 -16.23 9.12 11.42
C GLN A 108 -15.38 7.92 11.86
N LEU A 109 -14.32 8.15 12.62
CA LEU A 109 -13.39 7.11 13.02
C LEU A 109 -13.94 6.29 14.19
N PRO A 110 -13.71 4.98 14.24
CA PRO A 110 -14.01 4.17 15.40
C PRO A 110 -13.06 4.51 16.57
N GLU A 111 -13.49 4.23 17.80
CA GLU A 111 -12.65 4.42 19.00
C GLU A 111 -11.33 3.63 18.97
N SER A 112 -11.26 2.57 18.16
CA SER A 112 -10.02 1.80 17.92
C SER A 112 -8.95 2.60 17.18
N CYS A 113 -9.30 3.64 16.42
CA CYS A 113 -8.34 4.56 15.81
C CYS A 113 -7.82 5.55 16.84
N SER A 114 -6.60 5.34 17.31
CA SER A 114 -6.01 6.14 18.40
C SER A 114 -5.61 7.56 17.98
N LYS A 115 -5.31 7.77 16.71
CA LYS A 115 -4.84 9.05 16.14
C LYS A 115 -5.28 9.21 14.69
N ALA A 116 -5.40 10.48 14.25
CA ALA A 116 -5.65 10.84 12.85
C ALA A 116 -4.58 11.82 12.35
N PHE A 117 -4.00 11.54 11.18
CA PHE A 117 -3.03 12.40 10.53
C PHE A 117 -3.55 12.87 9.17
N PHE A 118 -3.23 14.11 8.84
CA PHE A 118 -3.58 14.74 7.58
C PHE A 118 -2.29 15.08 6.85
N ILE A 119 -2.04 14.43 5.73
CA ILE A 119 -0.76 14.48 5.04
C ILE A 119 -0.88 14.86 3.56
N SER A 120 0.20 15.31 2.98
CA SER A 120 0.44 15.26 1.55
C SER A 120 1.65 14.36 1.29
N ALA A 121 1.42 13.16 0.81
CA ALA A 121 2.50 12.24 0.49
C ALA A 121 3.42 12.77 -0.64
N THR A 122 2.88 13.59 -1.55
CA THR A 122 3.63 14.22 -2.65
C THR A 122 4.52 15.37 -2.21
N ARG A 123 4.09 16.14 -1.18
CA ARG A 123 4.84 17.29 -0.65
C ARG A 123 5.65 16.94 0.60
N GLY A 124 5.34 15.82 1.25
CA GLY A 124 5.92 15.43 2.53
C GLY A 124 5.27 16.09 3.74
N ASP A 125 4.24 16.93 3.56
CA ASP A 125 3.56 17.63 4.66
C ASP A 125 2.89 16.61 5.60
N GLY A 126 3.15 16.71 6.91
CA GLY A 126 2.58 15.81 7.93
C GLY A 126 3.19 14.41 7.98
N VAL A 127 4.07 14.05 7.04
CA VAL A 127 4.73 12.73 7.00
C VAL A 127 5.71 12.53 8.16
N PRO A 128 6.56 13.51 8.55
CA PRO A 128 7.43 13.36 9.70
C PRO A 128 6.67 13.08 10.99
N GLU A 129 5.59 13.79 11.25
CA GLU A 129 4.76 13.64 12.45
C GLU A 129 4.06 12.28 12.49
N LEU A 130 3.59 11.78 11.32
CA LEU A 130 3.06 10.44 11.18
C LEU A 130 4.12 9.39 11.51
N MET A 131 5.33 9.54 10.96
CA MET A 131 6.45 8.62 11.23
C MET A 131 6.79 8.55 12.72
N GLU A 132 6.92 9.68 13.39
CA GLU A 132 7.19 9.73 14.83
C GLU A 132 6.04 9.10 15.66
N ALA A 133 4.80 9.27 15.22
CA ALA A 133 3.66 8.64 15.89
C ALA A 133 3.66 7.12 15.72
N MET A 134 4.09 6.60 14.57
CA MET A 134 4.19 5.16 14.32
C MET A 134 5.23 4.48 15.20
N LEU A 135 6.37 5.14 15.48
CA LEU A 135 7.43 4.61 16.33
C LEU A 135 6.93 4.26 17.74
N GLN A 136 5.87 4.90 18.23
CA GLN A 136 5.29 4.61 19.55
C GLN A 136 4.62 3.23 19.65
N PHE A 137 4.36 2.60 18.51
CA PHE A 137 3.70 1.29 18.42
C PHE A 137 4.65 0.15 18.03
N ILE A 138 5.89 0.49 17.61
CA ILE A 138 6.88 -0.51 17.21
C ILE A 138 7.50 -1.13 18.47
N PRO A 139 7.46 -2.46 18.64
CA PRO A 139 8.05 -3.13 19.79
C PRO A 139 9.58 -3.12 19.71
N TYR A 140 10.22 -3.22 20.87
CA TYR A 140 11.66 -3.43 20.93
C TYR A 140 12.01 -4.87 20.49
N HIS A 141 12.64 -4.97 19.31
CA HIS A 141 13.02 -6.23 18.70
C HIS A 141 14.30 -6.05 17.87
N PRO A 142 15.19 -7.07 17.77
CA PRO A 142 16.27 -7.02 16.78
C PRO A 142 15.74 -6.87 15.35
N PRO A 143 16.48 -6.23 14.44
CA PRO A 143 16.04 -6.06 13.06
C PRO A 143 15.81 -7.41 12.38
N TYR A 144 14.75 -7.53 11.61
CA TYR A 144 14.39 -8.75 10.86
C TYR A 144 15.19 -8.88 9.56
N TYR A 145 15.65 -7.77 9.00
CA TYR A 145 16.32 -7.70 7.70
C TYR A 145 17.64 -6.95 7.84
N SER A 146 18.58 -7.18 6.90
CA SER A 146 19.82 -6.42 6.85
C SER A 146 19.55 -4.94 6.52
N GLU A 147 20.47 -4.05 6.92
CA GLU A 147 20.34 -2.60 6.73
C GLU A 147 20.25 -2.18 5.26
N GLU A 148 20.82 -2.97 4.36
CA GLU A 148 20.79 -2.69 2.91
C GLU A 148 19.53 -3.19 2.21
N GLN A 149 18.74 -3.99 2.90
CA GLN A 149 17.58 -4.64 2.29
C GLN A 149 16.36 -3.70 2.26
N LEU A 150 15.84 -3.46 1.07
CA LEU A 150 14.66 -2.60 0.84
C LEU A 150 13.34 -3.37 0.75
N SER A 151 13.40 -4.68 0.44
CA SER A 151 12.24 -5.56 0.33
C SER A 151 12.67 -7.02 0.46
N ASP A 152 11.75 -7.93 0.74
CA ASP A 152 11.97 -9.38 0.73
C ASP A 152 11.69 -10.02 -0.65
N LEU A 153 11.26 -9.22 -1.63
CA LEU A 153 10.95 -9.67 -2.98
C LEU A 153 12.16 -9.57 -3.91
N PRO A 154 12.33 -10.52 -4.86
CA PRO A 154 13.46 -10.52 -5.78
C PRO A 154 13.34 -9.40 -6.83
N MET A 155 14.45 -8.94 -7.38
CA MET A 155 14.52 -7.92 -8.45
C MET A 155 13.65 -8.28 -9.66
N ARG A 156 13.54 -9.56 -9.98
CA ARG A 156 12.65 -10.09 -11.03
C ARG A 156 11.18 -9.70 -10.81
N PHE A 157 10.70 -9.68 -9.58
CA PHE A 157 9.34 -9.25 -9.24
C PHE A 157 9.17 -7.76 -9.55
N PHE A 158 10.13 -6.92 -9.16
CA PHE A 158 10.06 -5.48 -9.43
C PHE A 158 10.09 -5.17 -10.94
N ALA A 159 10.90 -5.90 -11.70
CA ALA A 159 10.90 -5.78 -13.16
C ALA A 159 9.51 -6.10 -13.75
N GLN A 160 8.85 -7.14 -13.25
CA GLN A 160 7.47 -7.48 -13.63
C GLN A 160 6.49 -6.36 -13.28
N GLU A 161 6.59 -5.80 -12.08
CA GLU A 161 5.73 -4.71 -11.63
C GLU A 161 5.96 -3.42 -12.42
N PHE A 162 7.21 -3.06 -12.78
CA PHE A 162 7.48 -1.91 -13.64
C PHE A 162 6.86 -2.05 -15.04
N ILE A 163 6.90 -3.25 -15.63
CA ILE A 163 6.20 -3.50 -16.90
C ILE A 163 4.69 -3.32 -16.70
N ARG A 164 4.13 -3.81 -15.59
CA ARG A 164 2.72 -3.65 -15.26
C ARG A 164 2.34 -2.19 -15.02
N GLU A 165 3.19 -1.41 -14.36
CA GLU A 165 3.02 0.04 -14.19
C GLU A 165 2.93 0.76 -15.55
N ALA A 166 3.83 0.42 -16.48
CA ALA A 166 3.79 0.96 -17.84
C ALA A 166 2.46 0.63 -18.53
N ILE A 167 1.96 -0.60 -18.39
CA ILE A 167 0.65 -0.99 -18.93
C ILE A 167 -0.47 -0.15 -18.31
N PHE A 168 -0.46 0.08 -16.99
CA PHE A 168 -1.43 0.93 -16.31
C PHE A 168 -1.38 2.39 -16.79
N ASN A 169 -0.19 2.91 -17.10
CA ASN A 169 -0.01 4.29 -17.52
C ASN A 169 -0.36 4.51 -19.00
N TYR A 170 0.00 3.58 -19.88
CA TYR A 170 -0.16 3.75 -21.33
C TYR A 170 -1.46 3.20 -21.90
N PHE A 171 -2.13 2.28 -21.21
CA PHE A 171 -3.38 1.69 -21.69
C PHE A 171 -4.55 2.10 -20.80
N SER A 172 -5.76 2.00 -21.36
CA SER A 172 -7.02 2.39 -20.68
C SER A 172 -8.06 1.29 -20.78
N GLN A 173 -9.25 1.55 -20.25
CA GLN A 173 -10.38 0.62 -20.23
C GLN A 173 -10.03 -0.68 -19.50
N GLU A 174 -10.31 -1.84 -20.08
CA GLU A 174 -10.15 -3.16 -19.47
C GLU A 174 -8.72 -3.69 -19.53
N ILE A 175 -7.88 -3.19 -20.44
CA ILE A 175 -6.54 -3.74 -20.71
C ILE A 175 -5.67 -3.83 -19.44
N PRO A 176 -5.53 -2.78 -18.60
CA PRO A 176 -4.72 -2.89 -17.39
C PRO A 176 -5.22 -3.96 -16.42
N TYR A 177 -6.53 -4.18 -16.37
CA TYR A 177 -7.16 -5.11 -15.43
C TYR A 177 -7.12 -6.56 -15.89
N SER A 178 -7.18 -6.79 -17.22
CA SER A 178 -7.13 -8.10 -17.85
C SER A 178 -5.73 -8.56 -18.24
N THR A 179 -4.69 -7.80 -17.86
CA THR A 179 -3.31 -8.12 -18.22
C THR A 179 -2.56 -8.78 -17.05
N ALA A 180 -1.84 -9.84 -17.37
CA ALA A 180 -0.83 -10.45 -16.51
C ALA A 180 0.56 -10.35 -17.16
N VAL A 181 1.56 -10.03 -16.36
CA VAL A 181 2.96 -9.97 -16.79
C VAL A 181 3.72 -11.10 -16.11
N LEU A 182 4.54 -11.81 -16.86
CA LEU A 182 5.43 -12.84 -16.36
C LEU A 182 6.84 -12.59 -16.90
N VAL A 183 7.80 -12.39 -16.03
CA VAL A 183 9.21 -12.34 -16.40
C VAL A 183 9.73 -13.79 -16.48
N GLU A 184 10.04 -14.28 -17.66
CA GLU A 184 10.53 -15.66 -17.88
C GLU A 184 12.02 -15.76 -17.61
N LYS A 185 12.82 -14.75 -18.04
CA LYS A 185 14.26 -14.68 -17.78
C LYS A 185 14.63 -13.35 -17.16
N PHE A 186 15.53 -13.42 -16.20
CA PHE A 186 16.16 -12.27 -15.60
C PHE A 186 17.64 -12.62 -15.40
N LYS A 187 18.53 -11.98 -16.15
CA LYS A 187 19.98 -12.21 -16.10
C LYS A 187 20.71 -10.90 -15.88
N GLU A 188 21.45 -10.85 -14.80
CA GLU A 188 22.39 -9.77 -14.53
C GLU A 188 23.70 -10.06 -15.28
N LEU A 189 24.16 -9.10 -16.05
CA LEU A 189 25.43 -9.07 -16.75
C LEU A 189 26.21 -7.88 -16.21
N ASP A 190 27.51 -7.82 -16.46
CA ASP A 190 28.40 -6.81 -15.86
C ASP A 190 27.94 -5.36 -16.09
N ASP A 191 27.33 -5.06 -17.23
CA ASP A 191 26.93 -3.70 -17.65
C ASP A 191 25.42 -3.53 -17.89
N LYS A 192 24.64 -4.61 -17.82
CA LYS A 192 23.21 -4.60 -18.14
C LYS A 192 22.44 -5.76 -17.53
N ILE A 193 21.13 -5.60 -17.46
CA ILE A 193 20.18 -6.65 -17.09
C ILE A 193 19.43 -7.07 -18.36
N HIS A 194 19.42 -8.36 -18.66
CA HIS A 194 18.63 -8.94 -19.74
C HIS A 194 17.33 -9.52 -19.18
N ILE A 195 16.20 -9.05 -19.69
CA ILE A 195 14.88 -9.45 -19.22
C ILE A 195 14.04 -9.94 -20.42
N ASP A 196 13.56 -11.20 -20.34
CA ASP A 196 12.52 -11.71 -21.22
C ASP A 196 11.20 -11.73 -20.45
N ALA A 197 10.18 -11.06 -20.95
CA ALA A 197 8.87 -11.00 -20.31
C ALA A 197 7.76 -11.33 -21.30
N VAL A 198 6.73 -12.02 -20.80
CA VAL A 198 5.50 -12.33 -21.54
C VAL A 198 4.37 -11.54 -20.92
N ILE A 199 3.58 -10.90 -21.77
CA ILE A 199 2.39 -10.16 -21.39
C ILE A 199 1.17 -10.95 -21.89
N TRP A 200 0.38 -11.45 -20.95
CA TRP A 200 -0.86 -12.13 -21.22
C TRP A 200 -2.03 -11.15 -21.17
N LEU A 201 -2.90 -11.22 -22.14
CA LEU A 201 -4.14 -10.46 -22.19
C LEU A 201 -5.33 -11.42 -22.24
N GLU A 202 -6.22 -11.33 -21.24
CA GLU A 202 -7.49 -12.03 -21.26
C GLU A 202 -8.46 -11.33 -22.23
N ARG A 203 -9.17 -12.12 -23.06
CA ARG A 203 -10.13 -11.60 -24.04
C ARG A 203 -11.55 -11.64 -23.51
#